data_fb260de9b3ae93e715d550cc1dd8afab
#
_entry.id   fb260de9b3ae93e715d550cc1dd8afab
#
_cell.length_a   1.000
_cell.length_b   1.000
_cell.length_c   1.000
_cell.angle_alpha   90.00
_cell.angle_beta   90.00
_cell.angle_gamma   90.00
#
_symmetry.space_group_name_H-M   'P 1'
#
loop_
_entity.id
_entity.type
_entity.pdbx_description
1 polymer ?
#
loop_
_entity_poly.entity_id
_entity_poly.type
_entity_poly.pdbx_seq_one_letter_code
_entity_poly.pdbx_strand_id
1 'polypeptide(L)'
;CGIKPDVEITDDDNAAIYFSSGTTGFPKAILHAHRSLVHSAIVEQKHHGQTHDDVFLCIPPLYHTGAKMHWFGSLISGGKAVLLKGIKPEWILQAVSEEECTIVWLLVPWAQDILDAIESGEVKLDKYKLDQWRLMHIGAQPVPPSLIKRWKKYFPNHQYDTNYGLSESIGPGCVHLGVENIHKVGAIGKAGYGWEVKIVDKDGNTVKQGEVGELCVKGPGVMRCYYNDKKATDEVLKDGWHLTGDIAKEDE
;
A
#
# COMPACT_ATOMS: atom_id res chain seq x y z
N CYS A 1 19.45 -18.66 20.81
CA CYS A 1 19.09 -19.61 19.74
C CYS A 1 19.92 -19.29 18.52
N GLY A 2 20.96 -20.06 18.22
CA GLY A 2 21.91 -19.76 17.17
C GLY A 2 22.09 -20.87 16.13
N ILE A 3 21.10 -21.75 15.98
CA ILE A 3 21.16 -22.81 14.97
C ILE A 3 20.47 -22.28 13.71
N LYS A 4 21.25 -21.97 12.67
CA LYS A 4 20.71 -21.70 11.32
C LYS A 4 20.09 -23.01 10.82
N PRO A 5 18.81 -23.01 10.39
CA PRO A 5 18.23 -24.19 9.76
C PRO A 5 19.05 -24.60 8.55
N ASP A 6 19.28 -25.90 8.38
CA ASP A 6 19.95 -26.47 7.20
C ASP A 6 18.92 -26.62 6.07
N VAL A 7 18.39 -25.46 5.62
CA VAL A 7 17.41 -25.35 4.54
C VAL A 7 17.87 -24.27 3.60
N GLU A 8 17.99 -24.60 2.33
CA GLU A 8 18.22 -23.64 1.27
C GLU A 8 16.88 -23.06 0.81
N ILE A 9 16.73 -21.74 0.92
CA ILE A 9 15.54 -21.00 0.50
C ILE A 9 15.93 -20.12 -0.65
N THR A 10 15.14 -20.16 -1.72
CA THR A 10 15.30 -19.35 -2.91
C THR A 10 14.20 -18.28 -3.02
N ASP A 11 14.41 -17.29 -3.86
CA ASP A 11 13.40 -16.26 -4.15
C ASP A 11 12.11 -16.84 -4.74
N ASP A 12 12.20 -18.01 -5.36
CA ASP A 12 11.08 -18.71 -6.00
C ASP A 12 10.33 -19.67 -5.09
N ASP A 13 10.78 -19.88 -3.86
CA ASP A 13 10.03 -20.71 -2.90
C ASP A 13 8.73 -20.04 -2.48
N ASN A 14 7.76 -20.88 -2.13
CA ASN A 14 6.48 -20.42 -1.59
C ASN A 14 6.67 -19.77 -0.21
N ALA A 15 6.21 -18.54 -0.07
CA ALA A 15 6.44 -17.75 1.15
C ALA A 15 5.20 -17.51 1.97
N ALA A 16 4.05 -17.27 1.32
CA ALA A 16 2.84 -16.90 2.02
C ALA A 16 1.57 -17.24 1.23
N ILE A 17 0.49 -17.50 1.96
CA ILE A 17 -0.86 -17.55 1.44
C ILE A 17 -1.66 -16.45 2.12
N TYR A 18 -2.27 -15.56 1.32
CA TYR A 18 -3.22 -14.55 1.76
C TYR A 18 -4.62 -14.91 1.31
N PHE A 19 -5.62 -14.43 2.03
CA PHE A 19 -7.01 -14.65 1.68
C PHE A 19 -7.66 -13.33 1.28
N SER A 20 -8.23 -13.28 0.07
CA SER A 20 -9.07 -12.16 -0.34
C SER A 20 -10.50 -12.35 0.15
N SER A 21 -11.22 -11.23 0.32
CA SER A 21 -12.65 -11.27 0.70
C SER A 21 -13.57 -11.88 -0.36
N GLY A 22 -13.07 -12.09 -1.58
CA GLY A 22 -13.77 -12.72 -2.71
C GLY A 22 -15.12 -12.06 -3.04
N THR A 23 -15.28 -11.53 -4.24
CA THR A 23 -16.59 -11.02 -4.72
C THR A 23 -17.60 -12.15 -4.94
N THR A 24 -17.16 -13.41 -4.93
CA THR A 24 -17.96 -14.63 -5.19
C THR A 24 -18.42 -15.35 -3.93
N GLY A 25 -18.18 -14.80 -2.74
CA GLY A 25 -18.67 -15.33 -1.45
C GLY A 25 -17.72 -16.25 -0.70
N PHE A 26 -16.69 -16.82 -1.34
CA PHE A 26 -15.63 -17.58 -0.65
C PHE A 26 -14.28 -16.90 -0.81
N PRO A 27 -13.48 -16.77 0.27
CA PRO A 27 -12.13 -16.24 0.18
C PRO A 27 -11.26 -17.10 -0.74
N LYS A 28 -10.52 -16.44 -1.66
CA LYS A 28 -9.54 -17.12 -2.49
C LYS A 28 -8.19 -17.16 -1.76
N ALA A 29 -7.52 -18.30 -1.79
CA ALA A 29 -6.20 -18.50 -1.22
C ALA A 29 -5.13 -18.07 -2.23
N ILE A 30 -4.47 -16.97 -2.01
CA ILE A 30 -3.52 -16.32 -2.92
C ILE A 30 -2.11 -16.71 -2.53
N LEU A 31 -1.39 -17.43 -3.38
CA LEU A 31 -0.04 -17.92 -3.12
C LEU A 31 1.01 -16.95 -3.66
N HIS A 32 1.94 -16.55 -2.80
CA HIS A 32 3.09 -15.70 -3.14
C HIS A 32 4.43 -16.38 -2.86
N ALA A 33 5.43 -16.03 -3.70
CA ALA A 33 6.82 -16.39 -3.51
C ALA A 33 7.54 -15.35 -2.63
N HIS A 34 8.75 -15.72 -2.12
CA HIS A 34 9.61 -14.80 -1.36
C HIS A 34 9.91 -13.52 -2.13
N ARG A 35 10.27 -13.63 -3.43
CA ARG A 35 10.53 -12.44 -4.28
C ARG A 35 9.38 -11.45 -4.30
N SER A 36 8.12 -11.91 -4.26
CA SER A 36 6.96 -11.03 -4.31
C SER A 36 6.86 -10.18 -3.04
N LEU A 37 7.09 -10.79 -1.88
CA LEU A 37 7.09 -10.09 -0.58
C LEU A 37 8.20 -9.05 -0.50
N VAL A 38 9.43 -9.44 -0.89
CA VAL A 38 10.60 -8.55 -0.88
C VAL A 38 10.42 -7.40 -1.86
N HIS A 39 9.96 -7.68 -3.08
CA HIS A 39 9.76 -6.65 -4.09
C HIS A 39 8.75 -5.60 -3.66
N SER A 40 7.61 -6.00 -3.09
CA SER A 40 6.60 -5.07 -2.59
C SER A 40 7.15 -4.14 -1.50
N ALA A 41 7.96 -4.67 -0.60
CA ALA A 41 8.64 -3.87 0.42
C ALA A 41 9.63 -2.86 -0.19
N ILE A 42 10.38 -3.26 -1.23
CA ILE A 42 11.30 -2.38 -1.96
C ILE A 42 10.54 -1.27 -2.69
N VAL A 43 9.40 -1.58 -3.31
CA VAL A 43 8.57 -0.57 -4.00
C VAL A 43 8.15 0.51 -3.03
N GLU A 44 7.59 0.14 -1.89
CA GLU A 44 7.13 1.10 -0.88
C GLU A 44 8.29 1.92 -0.32
N GLN A 45 9.37 1.27 0.09
CA GLN A 45 10.55 1.96 0.60
C GLN A 45 11.08 3.01 -0.40
N LYS A 46 11.11 2.68 -1.70
CA LYS A 46 11.57 3.61 -2.75
C LYS A 46 10.61 4.79 -2.94
N HIS A 47 9.31 4.54 -2.99
CA HIS A 47 8.30 5.58 -3.21
C HIS A 47 8.13 6.50 -2.02
N HIS A 48 8.33 6.01 -0.81
CA HIS A 48 8.37 6.84 0.41
C HIS A 48 9.68 7.60 0.57
N GLY A 49 10.72 7.29 -0.21
CA GLY A 49 12.08 7.75 0.04
C GLY A 49 12.55 7.38 1.44
N GLN A 50 12.18 6.17 1.90
CA GLN A 50 12.43 5.73 3.26
C GLN A 50 13.89 5.38 3.46
N THR A 51 14.47 5.86 4.56
CA THR A 51 15.86 5.63 4.97
C THR A 51 15.92 4.96 6.33
N HIS A 52 17.13 4.70 6.82
CA HIS A 52 17.35 4.15 8.17
C HIS A 52 16.96 5.12 9.29
N ASP A 53 16.87 6.42 9.00
CA ASP A 53 16.47 7.45 9.97
C ASP A 53 14.94 7.54 10.14
N ASP A 54 14.18 6.88 9.25
CA ASP A 54 12.74 6.92 9.30
C ASP A 54 12.17 5.97 10.35
N VAL A 55 11.11 6.45 11.01
CA VAL A 55 10.28 5.67 11.91
C VAL A 55 8.89 5.54 11.32
N PHE A 56 8.54 4.32 10.94
CA PHE A 56 7.26 4.02 10.28
C PHE A 56 6.21 3.60 11.31
N LEU A 57 5.07 4.30 11.38
CA LEU A 57 3.92 3.88 12.17
C LEU A 57 2.99 3.00 11.35
N CYS A 58 2.92 1.72 11.70
CA CYS A 58 2.04 0.72 11.11
C CYS A 58 0.87 0.43 12.04
N ILE A 59 -0.33 0.79 11.61
CA ILE A 59 -1.56 0.67 12.41
C ILE A 59 -2.36 -0.58 12.01
N PRO A 60 -2.51 -0.93 10.71
CA PRO A 60 -3.26 -2.12 10.32
C PRO A 60 -2.66 -3.41 10.85
N PRO A 61 -3.49 -4.44 11.10
CA PRO A 61 -3.01 -5.73 11.57
C PRO A 61 -2.01 -6.39 10.60
N LEU A 62 -1.01 -7.08 11.12
CA LEU A 62 0.05 -7.72 10.31
C LEU A 62 -0.42 -8.88 9.43
N TYR A 63 -1.65 -9.35 9.57
CA TYR A 63 -2.24 -10.28 8.59
C TYR A 63 -2.67 -9.58 7.30
N HIS A 64 -2.78 -8.25 7.29
CA HIS A 64 -3.03 -7.47 6.10
C HIS A 64 -1.75 -7.33 5.27
N THR A 65 -1.85 -7.56 3.95
CA THR A 65 -0.69 -7.51 3.03
C THR A 65 0.08 -6.20 3.11
N GLY A 66 -0.64 -5.08 3.08
CA GLY A 66 -0.03 -3.76 3.16
C GLY A 66 0.73 -3.52 4.47
N ALA A 67 0.20 -3.96 5.62
CA ALA A 67 0.90 -3.80 6.90
C ALA A 67 2.25 -4.52 6.92
N LYS A 68 2.30 -5.76 6.45
CA LYS A 68 3.55 -6.53 6.36
C LYS A 68 4.58 -5.89 5.45
N MET A 69 4.13 -5.42 4.31
CA MET A 69 4.99 -4.82 3.31
C MET A 69 5.68 -3.56 3.85
N HIS A 70 4.96 -2.68 4.53
CA HIS A 70 5.53 -1.50 5.16
C HIS A 70 6.47 -1.85 6.31
N TRP A 71 6.12 -2.84 7.12
CA TRP A 71 7.01 -3.36 8.16
C TRP A 71 8.31 -3.92 7.56
N PHE A 72 8.22 -4.74 6.52
CA PHE A 72 9.40 -5.25 5.82
C PHE A 72 10.20 -4.14 5.14
N GLY A 73 9.55 -3.10 4.62
CA GLY A 73 10.22 -1.90 4.08
C GLY A 73 11.12 -1.24 5.12
N SER A 74 10.65 -1.11 6.35
CA SER A 74 11.45 -0.59 7.47
C SER A 74 12.64 -1.49 7.80
N LEU A 75 12.47 -2.82 7.77
CA LEU A 75 13.59 -3.75 7.98
C LEU A 75 14.63 -3.66 6.86
N ILE A 76 14.20 -3.52 5.60
CA ILE A 76 15.09 -3.39 4.44
C ILE A 76 15.91 -2.10 4.51
N SER A 77 15.29 -0.99 4.91
CA SER A 77 15.97 0.32 5.06
C SER A 77 16.84 0.40 6.33
N GLY A 78 16.70 -0.55 7.25
CA GLY A 78 17.35 -0.51 8.56
C GLY A 78 16.71 0.49 9.52
N GLY A 79 15.52 1.00 9.19
CA GLY A 79 14.77 1.93 10.02
C GLY A 79 13.97 1.25 11.13
N LYS A 80 13.25 2.05 11.90
CA LYS A 80 12.34 1.60 12.96
C LYS A 80 10.91 1.46 12.44
N ALA A 81 10.20 0.41 12.86
CA ALA A 81 8.76 0.31 12.69
C ALA A 81 8.06 0.22 14.05
N VAL A 82 7.04 1.03 14.23
CA VAL A 82 6.16 1.03 15.40
C VAL A 82 4.85 0.37 15.03
N LEU A 83 4.46 -0.66 15.77
CA LEU A 83 3.19 -1.37 15.57
C LEU A 83 2.19 -0.86 16.60
N LEU A 84 1.18 -0.11 16.14
CA LEU A 84 0.15 0.42 17.01
C LEU A 84 -1.09 -0.49 16.97
N LYS A 85 -1.51 -0.96 18.13
CA LYS A 85 -2.77 -1.67 18.27
C LYS A 85 -3.89 -0.70 18.62
N GLY A 86 -4.64 -0.27 17.63
CA GLY A 86 -5.80 0.60 17.79
C GLY A 86 -5.79 1.78 16.84
N ILE A 87 -6.94 2.42 16.70
CA ILE A 87 -7.20 3.41 15.66
C ILE A 87 -7.73 4.75 16.21
N LYS A 88 -7.77 4.93 17.53
CA LYS A 88 -8.24 6.20 18.10
C LYS A 88 -7.30 7.34 17.72
N PRO A 89 -7.82 8.51 17.31
CA PRO A 89 -7.02 9.67 16.95
C PRO A 89 -5.94 10.02 17.96
N GLU A 90 -6.27 10.04 19.26
CA GLU A 90 -5.31 10.36 20.32
C GLU A 90 -4.17 9.34 20.40
N TRP A 91 -4.46 8.05 20.21
CA TRP A 91 -3.43 7.00 20.27
C TRP A 91 -2.48 7.09 19.09
N ILE A 92 -3.01 7.43 17.90
CA ILE A 92 -2.19 7.62 16.70
C ILE A 92 -1.26 8.82 16.91
N LEU A 93 -1.80 9.97 17.32
CA LEU A 93 -1.02 11.18 17.54
C LEU A 93 -0.03 11.04 18.69
N GLN A 94 -0.40 10.34 19.75
CA GLN A 94 0.48 10.01 20.86
C GLN A 94 1.65 9.14 20.39
N ALA A 95 1.38 8.06 19.64
CA ALA A 95 2.42 7.20 19.09
C ALA A 95 3.37 7.96 18.15
N VAL A 96 2.83 8.84 17.29
CA VAL A 96 3.66 9.71 16.44
C VAL A 96 4.56 10.60 17.28
N SER A 97 4.03 11.19 18.34
CA SER A 97 4.77 12.11 19.21
C SER A 97 5.83 11.41 20.05
N GLU A 98 5.48 10.30 20.71
CA GLU A 98 6.36 9.60 21.66
C GLU A 98 7.44 8.76 20.98
N GLU A 99 7.09 8.12 19.86
CA GLU A 99 7.98 7.24 19.09
C GLU A 99 8.72 7.98 17.97
N GLU A 100 8.48 9.30 17.83
CA GLU A 100 9.04 10.18 16.82
C GLU A 100 8.81 9.68 15.39
N CYS A 101 7.60 9.20 15.09
CA CYS A 101 7.28 8.65 13.79
C CYS A 101 7.37 9.70 12.67
N THR A 102 8.02 9.34 11.58
CA THR A 102 8.25 10.21 10.42
C THR A 102 7.32 9.90 9.25
N ILE A 103 6.85 8.65 9.17
CA ILE A 103 5.92 8.16 8.15
C ILE A 103 4.78 7.44 8.86
N VAL A 104 3.54 7.76 8.48
CA VAL A 104 2.34 7.11 9.03
C VAL A 104 1.47 6.61 7.90
N TRP A 105 1.08 5.33 7.94
CA TRP A 105 0.08 4.79 7.04
C TRP A 105 -1.30 4.87 7.67
N LEU A 106 -2.18 5.64 7.02
CA LEU A 106 -3.56 5.81 7.40
C LEU A 106 -4.50 5.19 6.36
N LEU A 107 -5.60 4.64 6.81
CA LEU A 107 -6.77 4.45 5.97
C LEU A 107 -7.57 5.76 5.90
N VAL A 108 -8.32 5.94 4.83
CA VAL A 108 -9.14 7.16 4.63
C VAL A 108 -10.06 7.46 5.82
N PRO A 109 -10.80 6.49 6.42
CA PRO A 109 -11.60 6.76 7.61
C PRO A 109 -10.78 7.28 8.80
N TRP A 110 -9.59 6.72 9.04
CA TRP A 110 -8.77 7.14 10.18
C TRP A 110 -8.22 8.56 10.02
N ALA A 111 -7.90 8.94 8.78
CA ALA A 111 -7.53 10.31 8.50
C ALA A 111 -8.73 11.28 8.72
N GLN A 112 -9.94 10.85 8.38
CA GLN A 112 -11.17 11.61 8.67
C GLN A 112 -11.40 11.73 10.16
N ASP A 113 -11.31 10.63 10.92
CA ASP A 113 -11.50 10.61 12.38
C ASP A 113 -10.52 11.56 13.08
N ILE A 114 -9.25 11.59 12.65
CA ILE A 114 -8.25 12.53 13.18
C ILE A 114 -8.69 13.98 12.94
N LEU A 115 -9.11 14.31 11.74
CA LEU A 115 -9.57 15.66 11.40
C LEU A 115 -10.83 16.05 12.18
N ASP A 116 -11.78 15.14 12.32
CA ASP A 116 -13.02 15.37 13.08
C ASP A 116 -12.74 15.59 14.57
N ALA A 117 -11.82 14.81 15.14
CA ALA A 117 -11.38 14.98 16.53
C ALA A 117 -10.67 16.33 16.77
N ILE A 118 -9.89 16.80 15.79
CA ILE A 118 -9.25 18.13 15.85
C ILE A 118 -10.31 19.23 15.75
N GLU A 119 -11.22 19.14 14.81
CA GLU A 119 -12.24 20.17 14.55
C GLU A 119 -13.30 20.26 15.65
N SER A 120 -13.62 19.14 16.30
CA SER A 120 -14.50 19.14 17.49
C SER A 120 -13.80 19.65 18.76
N GLY A 121 -12.48 19.76 18.76
CA GLY A 121 -11.69 20.12 19.93
C GLY A 121 -11.43 18.98 20.91
N GLU A 122 -11.81 17.77 20.58
CA GLU A 122 -11.48 16.55 21.33
C GLU A 122 -9.97 16.35 21.39
N VAL A 123 -9.29 16.57 20.25
CA VAL A 123 -7.85 16.54 20.13
C VAL A 123 -7.29 17.95 19.95
N LYS A 124 -6.25 18.26 20.73
CA LYS A 124 -5.49 19.52 20.65
C LYS A 124 -4.08 19.20 20.17
N LEU A 125 -3.72 19.69 18.98
CA LEU A 125 -2.44 19.39 18.33
C LEU A 125 -1.22 19.89 19.09
N ASP A 126 -1.36 20.98 19.84
CA ASP A 126 -0.29 21.57 20.67
C ASP A 126 0.21 20.64 21.80
N LYS A 127 -0.51 19.57 22.09
CA LYS A 127 -0.11 18.55 23.06
C LYS A 127 0.87 17.51 22.50
N TYR A 128 1.07 17.47 21.18
CA TYR A 128 1.84 16.45 20.49
C TYR A 128 2.99 17.06 19.71
N LYS A 129 4.15 16.39 19.73
CA LYS A 129 5.30 16.70 18.89
C LYS A 129 5.12 16.02 17.54
N LEU A 130 4.78 16.77 16.49
CA LEU A 130 4.42 16.23 15.18
C LEU A 130 5.30 16.77 14.03
N ASP A 131 6.26 17.65 14.31
CA ASP A 131 7.08 18.31 13.28
C ASP A 131 7.93 17.34 12.47
N GLN A 132 8.31 16.21 13.07
CA GLN A 132 9.08 15.15 12.40
C GLN A 132 8.23 14.28 11.46
N TRP A 133 6.91 14.32 11.59
CA TRP A 133 6.01 13.58 10.70
C TRP A 133 6.01 14.20 9.30
N ARG A 134 6.78 13.62 8.40
CA ARG A 134 7.00 14.16 7.06
C ARG A 134 6.02 13.65 6.01
N LEU A 135 5.55 12.40 6.13
CA LEU A 135 4.74 11.73 5.12
C LEU A 135 3.51 11.06 5.71
N MET A 136 2.34 11.42 5.17
CA MET A 136 1.11 10.66 5.31
C MET A 136 0.94 9.76 4.09
N HIS A 137 1.18 8.47 4.26
CA HIS A 137 0.79 7.48 3.28
C HIS A 137 -0.67 7.08 3.53
N ILE A 138 -1.52 7.12 2.51
CA ILE A 138 -2.94 6.86 2.65
C ILE A 138 -3.45 5.98 1.50
N GLY A 139 -4.26 4.98 1.81
CA GLY A 139 -4.71 4.06 0.77
C GLY A 139 -5.79 3.10 1.21
N ALA A 140 -5.80 1.93 0.57
CA ALA A 140 -6.78 0.85 0.69
C ALA A 140 -8.20 1.20 0.18
N GLN A 141 -8.42 2.42 -0.29
CA GLN A 141 -9.64 2.88 -0.98
C GLN A 141 -9.35 4.21 -1.71
N PRO A 142 -10.26 4.66 -2.63
CA PRO A 142 -10.10 5.95 -3.29
C PRO A 142 -9.97 7.09 -2.28
N VAL A 143 -8.98 7.96 -2.50
CA VAL A 143 -8.69 9.10 -1.61
C VAL A 143 -9.40 10.36 -2.11
N PRO A 144 -10.39 10.91 -1.37
CA PRO A 144 -11.09 12.11 -1.80
C PRO A 144 -10.15 13.33 -1.80
N PRO A 145 -10.10 14.12 -2.90
CA PRO A 145 -9.34 15.38 -2.91
C PRO A 145 -9.70 16.35 -1.79
N SER A 146 -10.96 16.37 -1.36
CA SER A 146 -11.43 17.18 -0.25
C SER A 146 -10.76 16.81 1.08
N LEU A 147 -10.49 15.53 1.30
CA LEU A 147 -9.79 15.05 2.49
C LEU A 147 -8.37 15.62 2.57
N ILE A 148 -7.63 15.56 1.46
CA ILE A 148 -6.25 16.08 1.42
C ILE A 148 -6.24 17.60 1.58
N LYS A 149 -7.18 18.33 0.98
CA LYS A 149 -7.33 19.77 1.18
C LYS A 149 -7.60 20.12 2.65
N ARG A 150 -8.46 19.33 3.32
CA ARG A 150 -8.76 19.50 4.73
C ARG A 150 -7.56 19.16 5.60
N TRP A 151 -6.82 18.07 5.29
CA TRP A 151 -5.60 17.66 5.98
C TRP A 151 -4.53 18.75 5.95
N LYS A 152 -4.31 19.37 4.79
CA LYS A 152 -3.32 20.44 4.62
C LYS A 152 -3.58 21.71 5.44
N LYS A 153 -4.79 21.92 5.96
CA LYS A 153 -5.06 23.04 6.88
C LYS A 153 -4.38 22.85 8.24
N TYR A 154 -4.27 21.62 8.71
CA TYR A 154 -3.71 21.27 10.01
C TYR A 154 -2.27 20.78 9.91
N PHE A 155 -1.92 20.18 8.80
CA PHE A 155 -0.60 19.61 8.52
C PHE A 155 -0.04 20.14 7.19
N PRO A 156 0.27 21.42 7.08
CA PRO A 156 0.67 22.05 5.80
C PRO A 156 1.99 21.49 5.24
N ASN A 157 2.89 21.03 6.10
CA ASN A 157 4.21 20.54 5.74
C ASN A 157 4.24 19.03 5.43
N HIS A 158 3.17 18.28 5.73
CA HIS A 158 3.14 16.86 5.43
C HIS A 158 3.15 16.64 3.92
N GLN A 159 4.01 15.75 3.47
CA GLN A 159 3.88 15.13 2.16
C GLN A 159 2.74 14.12 2.17
N TYR A 160 2.27 13.78 0.99
CA TYR A 160 1.18 12.84 0.79
C TYR A 160 1.53 11.93 -0.36
N ASP A 161 1.30 10.64 -0.20
CA ASP A 161 1.24 9.71 -1.31
C ASP A 161 0.13 8.68 -1.12
N THR A 162 -0.18 7.96 -2.17
CA THR A 162 -1.10 6.84 -2.17
C THR A 162 -0.62 5.78 -3.14
N ASN A 163 -1.18 4.58 -3.02
CA ASN A 163 -0.91 3.50 -3.95
C ASN A 163 -2.17 2.74 -4.27
N TYR A 164 -2.12 2.03 -5.37
CA TYR A 164 -3.10 1.04 -5.77
C TYR A 164 -2.47 -0.36 -5.70
N GLY A 165 -3.24 -1.33 -5.26
CA GLY A 165 -2.85 -2.72 -5.27
C GLY A 165 -3.93 -3.64 -4.73
N LEU A 166 -3.70 -4.92 -4.93
CA LEU A 166 -4.57 -6.02 -4.54
C LEU A 166 -3.79 -7.03 -3.72
N SER A 167 -4.48 -7.93 -3.04
CA SER A 167 -3.82 -9.08 -2.41
C SER A 167 -3.08 -9.95 -3.43
N GLU A 168 -3.57 -10.01 -4.65
CA GLU A 168 -2.97 -10.71 -5.80
C GLU A 168 -1.67 -10.09 -6.31
N SER A 169 -1.44 -8.80 -6.02
CA SER A 169 -0.17 -8.09 -6.26
C SER A 169 0.63 -7.85 -4.98
N ILE A 170 0.33 -8.61 -3.92
CA ILE A 170 0.88 -8.50 -2.56
C ILE A 170 0.60 -7.14 -1.91
N GLY A 171 -0.62 -6.65 -2.07
CA GLY A 171 -1.06 -5.37 -1.52
C GLY A 171 -0.66 -4.20 -2.40
N PRO A 172 -0.57 -3.01 -1.82
CA PRO A 172 -0.23 -1.81 -2.57
C PRO A 172 1.19 -1.89 -3.14
N GLY A 173 1.51 -0.99 -4.06
CA GLY A 173 2.85 -0.80 -4.61
C GLY A 173 2.98 -1.05 -6.10
N CYS A 174 1.91 -1.49 -6.80
CA CYS A 174 1.98 -1.68 -8.24
C CYS A 174 1.72 -0.39 -9.04
N VAL A 175 0.92 0.53 -8.53
CA VAL A 175 0.68 1.86 -9.10
C VAL A 175 0.74 2.89 -7.98
N HIS A 176 1.55 3.92 -8.14
CA HIS A 176 1.83 4.91 -7.12
C HIS A 176 1.57 6.33 -7.58
N LEU A 177 0.84 7.09 -6.77
CA LEU A 177 0.92 8.54 -6.76
C LEU A 177 2.01 8.91 -5.74
N GLY A 178 3.26 9.05 -6.19
CA GLY A 178 4.37 9.43 -5.32
C GLY A 178 4.31 10.90 -4.94
N VAL A 179 5.17 11.30 -4.00
CA VAL A 179 5.20 12.68 -3.48
C VAL A 179 5.45 13.73 -4.56
N GLU A 180 6.15 13.39 -5.61
CA GLU A 180 6.38 14.25 -6.78
C GLU A 180 5.13 14.52 -7.61
N ASN A 181 4.11 13.66 -7.48
CA ASN A 181 2.83 13.75 -8.20
C ASN A 181 1.66 14.20 -7.31
N ILE A 182 1.94 14.74 -6.15
CA ILE A 182 0.93 15.15 -5.15
C ILE A 182 -0.12 16.14 -5.69
N HIS A 183 0.16 16.83 -6.78
CA HIS A 183 -0.78 17.74 -7.46
C HIS A 183 -1.94 17.01 -8.13
N LYS A 184 -1.81 15.72 -8.42
CA LYS A 184 -2.84 14.86 -9.03
C LYS A 184 -3.67 14.11 -7.99
N VAL A 185 -4.07 14.76 -6.91
CA VAL A 185 -4.91 14.16 -5.86
C VAL A 185 -6.20 13.57 -6.45
N GLY A 186 -6.46 12.31 -6.14
CA GLY A 186 -7.58 11.54 -6.69
C GLY A 186 -7.17 10.54 -7.77
N ALA A 187 -5.98 10.68 -8.37
CA ALA A 187 -5.37 9.65 -9.20
C ALA A 187 -4.69 8.58 -8.34
N ILE A 188 -4.54 7.37 -8.87
CA ILE A 188 -3.78 6.30 -8.21
C ILE A 188 -2.28 6.35 -8.55
N GLY A 189 -1.90 7.09 -9.60
CA GLY A 189 -0.52 7.39 -9.96
C GLY A 189 0.00 6.64 -11.17
N LYS A 190 1.28 6.28 -11.14
CA LYS A 190 2.03 5.61 -12.21
C LYS A 190 2.43 4.21 -11.77
N ALA A 191 2.89 3.39 -12.73
CA ALA A 191 3.47 2.09 -12.40
C ALA A 191 4.55 2.22 -11.32
N GLY A 192 4.49 1.40 -10.30
CA GLY A 192 5.50 1.33 -9.24
C GLY A 192 6.84 0.81 -9.76
N TYR A 193 7.87 0.92 -8.95
CA TYR A 193 9.22 0.44 -9.31
C TYR A 193 9.20 -1.04 -9.70
N GLY A 194 9.65 -1.35 -10.92
CA GLY A 194 9.68 -2.71 -11.45
C GLY A 194 8.32 -3.26 -11.88
N TRP A 195 7.29 -2.43 -11.95
CA TRP A 195 5.96 -2.77 -12.44
C TRP A 195 5.71 -2.23 -13.85
N GLU A 196 4.87 -2.93 -14.59
CA GLU A 196 4.26 -2.51 -15.83
C GLU A 196 2.74 -2.44 -15.64
N VAL A 197 2.10 -1.47 -16.27
CA VAL A 197 0.64 -1.32 -16.27
C VAL A 197 0.15 -1.10 -17.69
N LYS A 198 -1.04 -1.59 -17.98
CA LYS A 198 -1.80 -1.29 -19.19
C LYS A 198 -3.28 -1.32 -18.90
N ILE A 199 -4.05 -0.66 -19.75
CA ILE A 199 -5.51 -0.69 -19.71
C ILE A 199 -5.98 -1.37 -20.98
N VAL A 200 -6.87 -2.36 -20.86
CA VAL A 200 -7.33 -3.17 -21.99
C VAL A 200 -8.85 -3.11 -22.17
N ASP A 201 -9.29 -3.25 -23.40
CA ASP A 201 -10.70 -3.44 -23.73
C ASP A 201 -11.15 -4.89 -23.42
N LYS A 202 -12.42 -5.18 -23.66
CA LYS A 202 -13.03 -6.51 -23.49
C LYS A 202 -12.38 -7.63 -24.34
N ASP A 203 -11.69 -7.25 -25.41
CA ASP A 203 -11.03 -8.17 -26.33
C ASP A 203 -9.54 -8.36 -25.97
N GLY A 204 -9.06 -7.66 -24.92
CA GLY A 204 -7.68 -7.73 -24.42
C GLY A 204 -6.69 -6.79 -25.12
N ASN A 205 -7.19 -5.90 -26.01
CA ASN A 205 -6.35 -4.94 -26.69
C ASN A 205 -6.10 -3.73 -25.81
N THR A 206 -4.88 -3.17 -25.81
CA THR A 206 -4.57 -1.94 -25.10
C THR A 206 -5.38 -0.79 -25.67
N VAL A 207 -6.07 -0.06 -24.79
CA VAL A 207 -6.85 1.12 -25.16
C VAL A 207 -5.95 2.35 -25.32
N LYS A 208 -6.47 3.39 -25.97
CA LYS A 208 -5.77 4.69 -26.07
C LYS A 208 -5.92 5.48 -24.78
N GLN A 209 -5.00 6.42 -24.55
CA GLN A 209 -5.08 7.36 -23.46
C GLN A 209 -6.45 8.07 -23.42
N GLY A 210 -7.06 8.14 -22.24
CA GLY A 210 -8.39 8.69 -22.02
C GLY A 210 -9.55 7.71 -22.23
N GLU A 211 -9.33 6.55 -22.85
CA GLU A 211 -10.32 5.50 -22.99
C GLU A 211 -10.39 4.64 -21.70
N VAL A 212 -11.57 4.13 -21.43
CA VAL A 212 -11.87 3.32 -20.25
C VAL A 212 -11.67 1.84 -20.58
N GLY A 213 -11.03 1.10 -19.68
CA GLY A 213 -10.85 -0.34 -19.80
C GLY A 213 -10.49 -0.99 -18.47
N GLU A 214 -10.15 -2.27 -18.51
CA GLU A 214 -9.68 -3.02 -17.35
C GLU A 214 -8.19 -2.74 -17.09
N LEU A 215 -7.84 -2.41 -15.86
CA LEU A 215 -6.44 -2.25 -15.43
C LEU A 215 -5.78 -3.63 -15.36
N CYS A 216 -4.64 -3.77 -16.02
CA CYS A 216 -3.78 -4.95 -15.93
C CYS A 216 -2.41 -4.55 -15.39
N VAL A 217 -1.87 -5.37 -14.52
CA VAL A 217 -0.56 -5.14 -13.90
C VAL A 217 0.37 -6.33 -14.10
N LYS A 218 1.67 -6.05 -14.24
CA LYS A 218 2.70 -7.07 -14.37
C LYS A 218 3.94 -6.65 -13.59
N GLY A 219 4.48 -7.57 -12.81
CA GLY A 219 5.68 -7.31 -12.00
C GLY A 219 5.99 -8.44 -11.04
N PRO A 220 7.11 -8.37 -10.33
CA PRO A 220 7.56 -9.43 -9.43
C PRO A 220 6.63 -9.69 -8.24
N GLY A 221 5.78 -8.72 -7.89
CA GLY A 221 4.79 -8.85 -6.82
C GLY A 221 3.54 -9.63 -7.20
N VAL A 222 3.30 -9.92 -8.49
CA VAL A 222 2.13 -10.69 -8.93
C VAL A 222 2.17 -12.09 -8.30
N MET A 223 1.02 -12.55 -7.82
CA MET A 223 0.85 -13.87 -7.21
C MET A 223 1.31 -15.01 -8.13
N ARG A 224 1.69 -16.13 -7.55
CA ARG A 224 1.94 -17.35 -8.32
C ARG A 224 0.65 -17.94 -8.88
N CYS A 225 -0.37 -18.05 -8.04
CA CYS A 225 -1.66 -18.61 -8.40
C CYS A 225 -2.67 -18.43 -7.26
N TYR A 226 -3.92 -18.71 -7.52
CA TYR A 226 -4.85 -19.13 -6.48
C TYR A 226 -4.54 -20.57 -6.12
N TYR A 227 -4.22 -20.83 -4.84
CA TYR A 227 -3.80 -22.14 -4.35
C TYR A 227 -4.89 -23.16 -4.54
N ASN A 228 -4.56 -24.26 -5.23
CA ASN A 228 -5.48 -25.33 -5.61
C ASN A 228 -6.69 -24.90 -6.50
N ASP A 229 -6.62 -23.72 -7.13
CA ASP A 229 -7.66 -23.26 -8.07
C ASP A 229 -7.04 -22.82 -9.40
N LYS A 230 -6.70 -23.79 -10.22
CA LYS A 230 -6.13 -23.55 -11.55
C LYS A 230 -7.07 -22.76 -12.45
N LYS A 231 -8.37 -23.05 -12.38
CA LYS A 231 -9.36 -22.38 -13.23
C LYS A 231 -9.41 -20.88 -12.94
N ALA A 232 -9.59 -20.50 -11.68
CA ALA A 232 -9.59 -19.09 -11.30
C ALA A 232 -8.24 -18.42 -11.61
N THR A 233 -7.12 -19.13 -11.49
CA THR A 233 -5.79 -18.62 -11.84
C THR A 233 -5.71 -18.30 -13.34
N ASP A 234 -6.08 -19.23 -14.19
CA ASP A 234 -6.01 -19.05 -15.65
C ASP A 234 -6.96 -17.95 -16.17
N GLU A 235 -8.02 -17.65 -15.44
CA GLU A 235 -8.95 -16.55 -15.77
C GLU A 235 -8.28 -15.19 -15.61
N VAL A 236 -7.43 -15.00 -14.60
CA VAL A 236 -6.86 -13.69 -14.24
C VAL A 236 -5.36 -13.52 -14.55
N LEU A 237 -4.61 -14.62 -14.74
CA LEU A 237 -3.19 -14.56 -15.09
C LEU A 237 -3.00 -14.98 -16.56
N LYS A 238 -2.54 -14.02 -17.38
CA LYS A 238 -2.30 -14.24 -18.83
C LYS A 238 -0.96 -13.61 -19.23
N ASP A 239 -0.02 -14.43 -19.69
CA ASP A 239 1.29 -13.98 -20.20
C ASP A 239 2.06 -13.11 -19.21
N GLY A 240 1.96 -13.42 -17.90
CA GLY A 240 2.57 -12.66 -16.82
C GLY A 240 1.81 -11.40 -16.39
N TRP A 241 0.69 -11.10 -17.05
CA TRP A 241 -0.23 -10.02 -16.64
C TRP A 241 -1.30 -10.55 -15.69
N HIS A 242 -1.57 -9.78 -14.65
CA HIS A 242 -2.73 -9.95 -13.80
C HIS A 242 -3.84 -9.01 -14.25
N LEU A 243 -4.97 -9.57 -14.65
CA LEU A 243 -6.21 -8.88 -14.94
C LEU A 243 -6.89 -8.59 -13.61
N THR A 244 -6.99 -7.31 -13.24
CA THR A 244 -7.38 -6.93 -11.88
C THR A 244 -8.88 -6.96 -11.62
N GLY A 245 -9.68 -6.87 -12.68
CA GLY A 245 -11.12 -6.67 -12.60
C GLY A 245 -11.52 -5.21 -12.33
N ASP A 246 -10.56 -4.33 -12.07
CA ASP A 246 -10.81 -2.91 -11.79
C ASP A 246 -10.81 -2.09 -13.08
N ILE A 247 -11.74 -1.15 -13.15
CA ILE A 247 -11.90 -0.26 -14.30
C ILE A 247 -11.09 1.02 -14.09
N ALA A 248 -10.30 1.37 -15.09
CA ALA A 248 -9.42 2.54 -15.06
C ALA A 248 -9.41 3.28 -16.40
N LYS A 249 -8.82 4.46 -16.38
CA LYS A 249 -8.41 5.22 -17.58
C LYS A 249 -7.10 5.94 -17.29
N GLU A 250 -6.29 6.14 -18.31
CA GLU A 250 -5.09 6.97 -18.26
C GLU A 250 -5.49 8.43 -18.53
N ASP A 251 -5.05 9.33 -17.64
CA ASP A 251 -5.21 10.77 -17.84
C ASP A 251 -4.00 11.41 -18.56
N GLU A 252 -3.97 12.73 -18.70
CA GLU A 252 -2.86 13.50 -19.29
C GLU A 252 -1.60 13.52 -18.40
#